data_0a8e499ff40684b7a9088da1062ef893
#
_entry.id   0a8e499ff40684b7a9088da1062ef893
#
_cell.length_a   1.000
_cell.length_b   1.000
_cell.length_c   1.000
_cell.angle_alpha   90.00
_cell.angle_beta   90.00
_cell.angle_gamma   90.00
#
_symmetry.space_group_name_H-M   'P 1'
#
loop_
_entity.id
_entity.type
_entity.pdbx_description
1 polymer ?
#
loop_
_entity_poly.entity_id
_entity_poly.type
_entity_poly.pdbx_seq_one_letter_code
_entity_poly.pdbx_strand_id
1 'polypeptide(L)'
;PDVQKCVRALNALYRSHPELWQQDDGWAGFTWLNADDSERSILSFLRWDRAGNALMCVTNFTPACYADYRVGLPAYGYVKEALNTDDPAYGGSGKGNPRAVRAQKQPCGQFAYSASIAVPPLSTVIYTYTRPQRRAKRNINNP
;
A
#
# COMPACT_ATOMS: atom_id res chain seq x y z
N PRO A 1 12.68 -22.45 -7.14
CA PRO A 1 11.35 -22.12 -7.59
C PRO A 1 10.81 -20.83 -7.02
N ASP A 2 10.14 -20.13 -7.88
CA ASP A 2 9.75 -18.74 -7.67
C ASP A 2 8.70 -18.58 -6.56
N VAL A 3 7.82 -19.56 -6.39
CA VAL A 3 6.79 -19.55 -5.34
C VAL A 3 7.44 -19.59 -3.95
N GLN A 4 8.47 -20.42 -3.77
CA GLN A 4 9.19 -20.48 -2.50
C GLN A 4 9.89 -19.18 -2.17
N LYS A 5 10.49 -18.52 -3.17
CA LYS A 5 11.11 -17.20 -2.99
C LYS A 5 10.06 -16.16 -2.56
N CYS A 6 8.89 -16.18 -3.18
CA CYS A 6 7.80 -15.28 -2.83
C CYS A 6 7.33 -15.52 -1.39
N VAL A 7 7.14 -16.78 -0.99
CA VAL A 7 6.71 -17.12 0.38
C VAL A 7 7.76 -16.68 1.40
N ARG A 8 9.05 -16.85 1.10
CA ARG A 8 10.13 -16.38 2.00
C ARG A 8 10.09 -14.87 2.15
N ALA A 9 9.88 -14.14 1.04
CA ALA A 9 9.79 -12.68 1.06
C ALA A 9 8.58 -12.22 1.87
N LEU A 10 7.43 -12.87 1.71
CA LEU A 10 6.22 -12.59 2.49
C LEU A 10 6.44 -12.83 3.98
N ASN A 11 7.07 -13.95 4.34
CA ASN A 11 7.37 -14.26 5.73
C ASN A 11 8.34 -13.26 6.35
N ALA A 12 9.35 -12.85 5.60
CA ALA A 12 10.29 -11.83 6.05
C ALA A 12 9.60 -10.48 6.26
N LEU A 13 8.73 -10.09 5.33
CA LEU A 13 7.93 -8.88 5.42
C LEU A 13 7.00 -8.94 6.64
N TYR A 14 6.31 -10.04 6.84
CA TYR A 14 5.42 -10.24 7.98
C TYR A 14 6.17 -10.05 9.31
N ARG A 15 7.35 -10.65 9.44
CA ARG A 15 8.16 -10.54 10.66
C ARG A 15 8.71 -9.14 10.90
N SER A 16 9.04 -8.41 9.83
CA SER A 16 9.67 -7.08 9.93
C SER A 16 8.66 -5.94 10.01
N HIS A 17 7.38 -6.20 9.72
CA HIS A 17 6.35 -5.16 9.69
C HIS A 17 5.20 -5.46 10.66
N PRO A 18 5.22 -4.83 11.87
CA PRO A 18 4.16 -5.01 12.86
C PRO A 18 2.77 -4.65 12.36
N GLU A 19 2.66 -3.81 11.33
CA GLU A 19 1.40 -3.41 10.71
C GLU A 19 0.57 -4.62 10.28
N LEU A 20 1.22 -5.72 9.89
CA LEU A 20 0.54 -6.92 9.39
C LEU A 20 -0.05 -7.79 10.50
N TRP A 21 0.40 -7.64 11.74
CA TRP A 21 -0.03 -8.56 12.80
C TRP A 21 -0.37 -7.91 14.14
N GLN A 22 0.12 -6.69 14.41
CA GLN A 22 0.03 -6.10 15.75
C GLN A 22 -1.41 -5.77 16.16
N GLN A 23 -2.28 -5.46 15.22
CA GLN A 23 -3.68 -5.11 15.45
C GLN A 23 -4.63 -5.99 14.63
N ASP A 24 -4.36 -7.30 14.59
CA ASP A 24 -5.17 -8.26 13.84
C ASP A 24 -6.59 -8.42 14.39
N ASP A 25 -6.79 -8.16 15.68
CA ASP A 25 -8.02 -8.50 16.39
C ASP A 25 -9.12 -7.44 16.26
N GLY A 26 -8.88 -6.34 15.58
CA GLY A 26 -9.84 -5.25 15.55
C GLY A 26 -9.74 -4.33 14.34
N TRP A 27 -10.74 -3.47 14.24
CA TRP A 27 -10.85 -2.52 13.13
C TRP A 27 -9.80 -1.40 13.19
N ALA A 28 -9.19 -1.16 14.35
CA ALA A 28 -8.15 -0.13 14.49
C ALA A 28 -6.92 -0.39 13.61
N GLY A 29 -6.65 -1.66 13.28
CA GLY A 29 -5.54 -2.05 12.43
C GLY A 29 -5.87 -2.10 10.95
N PHE A 30 -7.09 -1.76 10.53
CA PHE A 30 -7.56 -2.00 9.18
C PHE A 30 -8.37 -0.82 8.64
N THR A 31 -8.07 -0.40 7.42
CA THR A 31 -8.84 0.63 6.70
C THR A 31 -9.04 0.21 5.26
N TRP A 32 -10.28 0.05 4.82
CA TRP A 32 -10.58 -0.14 3.40
C TRP A 32 -10.28 1.14 2.62
N LEU A 33 -9.52 1.03 1.55
CA LEU A 33 -9.29 2.12 0.61
C LEU A 33 -10.28 2.06 -0.54
N ASN A 34 -10.50 0.86 -1.08
CA ASN A 34 -11.49 0.61 -2.10
C ASN A 34 -11.91 -0.85 -2.04
N ALA A 35 -13.04 -1.12 -1.39
CA ALA A 35 -13.60 -2.47 -1.28
C ALA A 35 -14.57 -2.79 -2.43
N ASP A 36 -15.09 -1.76 -3.11
CA ASP A 36 -16.23 -1.88 -4.03
C ASP A 36 -15.84 -1.76 -5.51
N ASP A 37 -14.56 -1.92 -5.85
CA ASP A 37 -14.13 -1.88 -7.25
C ASP A 37 -14.38 -3.25 -7.93
N SER A 38 -15.65 -3.64 -7.98
CA SER A 38 -16.05 -4.93 -8.54
C SER A 38 -15.82 -5.04 -10.04
N GLU A 39 -15.91 -3.94 -10.77
CA GLU A 39 -15.69 -3.93 -12.22
C GLU A 39 -14.25 -4.28 -12.59
N ARG A 40 -13.29 -3.83 -11.78
CA ARG A 40 -11.87 -4.09 -12.01
C ARG A 40 -11.35 -5.26 -11.20
N SER A 41 -12.13 -5.74 -10.22
CA SER A 41 -11.73 -6.80 -9.29
C SER A 41 -10.42 -6.49 -8.57
N ILE A 42 -10.29 -5.24 -8.12
CA ILE A 42 -9.14 -4.77 -7.35
C ILE A 42 -9.58 -4.45 -5.93
N LEU A 43 -8.89 -5.01 -4.94
CA LEU A 43 -9.08 -4.67 -3.53
C LEU A 43 -7.88 -3.89 -3.03
N SER A 44 -8.13 -2.85 -2.26
CA SER A 44 -7.07 -2.08 -1.62
C SER A 44 -7.44 -1.72 -0.19
N PHE A 45 -6.46 -1.84 0.70
CA PHE A 45 -6.65 -1.55 2.12
C PHE A 45 -5.33 -1.17 2.77
N LEU A 46 -5.45 -0.53 3.95
CA LEU A 46 -4.33 -0.24 4.83
C LEU A 46 -4.34 -1.15 6.06
N ARG A 47 -3.15 -1.52 6.50
CA ARG A 47 -2.92 -2.18 7.78
C ARG A 47 -2.07 -1.25 8.64
N TRP A 48 -2.48 -1.07 9.88
CA TRP A 48 -1.85 -0.15 10.82
C TRP A 48 -1.23 -0.90 11.99
N ASP A 49 -0.06 -0.45 12.44
CA ASP A 49 0.47 -0.84 13.74
C ASP A 49 -0.03 0.14 14.83
N ARG A 50 0.36 -0.12 16.08
CA ARG A 50 -0.03 0.74 17.20
C ARG A 50 0.67 2.10 17.20
N ALA A 51 1.80 2.21 16.54
CA ALA A 51 2.55 3.46 16.42
C ALA A 51 2.03 4.37 15.32
N GLY A 52 1.05 3.91 14.52
CA GLY A 52 0.48 4.67 13.42
C GLY A 52 1.23 4.48 12.10
N ASN A 53 2.11 3.49 11.99
CA ASN A 53 2.70 3.12 10.71
C ASN A 53 1.72 2.27 9.91
N ALA A 54 1.76 2.40 8.59
CA ALA A 54 0.83 1.68 7.72
C ALA A 54 1.52 1.00 6.55
N LEU A 55 0.95 -0.13 6.17
CA LEU A 55 1.19 -0.77 4.87
C LEU A 55 -0.08 -0.67 4.03
N MET A 56 0.09 -0.44 2.74
CA MET A 56 -0.99 -0.48 1.76
C MET A 56 -0.89 -1.77 0.97
N CYS A 57 -2.00 -2.52 0.92
CA CYS A 57 -2.08 -3.75 0.14
C CYS A 57 -3.05 -3.53 -1.02
N VAL A 58 -2.61 -3.87 -2.24
CA VAL A 58 -3.43 -3.79 -3.45
C VAL A 58 -3.38 -5.14 -4.14
N THR A 59 -4.55 -5.76 -4.31
CA THR A 59 -4.66 -7.06 -4.98
C THR A 59 -5.53 -6.93 -6.23
N ASN A 60 -5.00 -7.39 -7.35
CA ASN A 60 -5.69 -7.46 -8.63
C ASN A 60 -5.96 -8.93 -8.98
N PHE A 61 -7.23 -9.28 -9.08
CA PHE A 61 -7.68 -10.65 -9.40
C PHE A 61 -7.85 -10.90 -10.90
N THR A 62 -7.46 -9.94 -11.75
CA THR A 62 -7.64 -10.06 -13.22
C THR A 62 -6.31 -10.09 -13.95
N PRO A 63 -6.28 -10.63 -15.19
CA PRO A 63 -5.10 -10.58 -16.04
C PRO A 63 -4.84 -9.19 -16.65
N ALA A 64 -5.75 -8.24 -16.47
CA ALA A 64 -5.55 -6.88 -16.93
C ALA A 64 -4.55 -6.15 -16.04
N CYS A 65 -3.68 -5.34 -16.63
CA CYS A 65 -2.84 -4.42 -15.86
C CYS A 65 -3.33 -2.98 -16.06
N TYR A 66 -3.14 -2.16 -15.05
CA TYR A 66 -3.58 -0.77 -15.06
C TYR A 66 -2.37 0.12 -14.83
N ALA A 67 -2.11 1.04 -15.76
CA ALA A 67 -0.96 1.96 -15.65
C ALA A 67 -1.23 3.10 -14.68
N ASP A 68 -2.48 3.53 -14.56
CA ASP A 68 -2.88 4.69 -13.79
C ASP A 68 -4.11 4.39 -12.93
N TYR A 69 -3.94 3.48 -11.99
CA TYR A 69 -5.00 3.18 -11.02
C TYR A 69 -4.93 4.15 -9.86
N ARG A 70 -6.02 4.89 -9.64
CA ARG A 70 -6.06 5.86 -8.55
C ARG A 70 -6.61 5.21 -7.29
N VAL A 71 -5.82 5.28 -6.23
CA VAL A 71 -6.19 4.77 -4.91
C VAL A 71 -6.31 5.93 -3.93
N GLY A 72 -7.42 5.99 -3.19
CA GLY A 72 -7.63 6.99 -2.15
C GLY A 72 -6.72 6.75 -0.95
N LEU A 73 -6.23 7.83 -0.36
CA LEU A 73 -5.37 7.79 0.83
C LEU A 73 -5.88 8.80 1.86
N PRO A 74 -5.82 8.46 3.16
CA PRO A 74 -6.36 9.32 4.20
C PRO A 74 -5.53 10.58 4.48
N ALA A 75 -4.28 10.63 4.06
CA ALA A 75 -3.40 11.74 4.32
C ALA A 75 -2.34 11.89 3.23
N TYR A 76 -1.73 13.05 3.16
CA TYR A 76 -0.59 13.30 2.30
C TYR A 76 0.59 12.41 2.71
N GLY A 77 1.32 11.95 1.73
CA GLY A 77 2.48 11.11 1.94
C GLY A 77 2.91 10.43 0.65
N TYR A 78 3.61 9.33 0.79
CA TYR A 78 4.00 8.53 -0.37
C TYR A 78 3.92 7.04 -0.07
N VAL A 79 3.72 6.26 -1.12
CA VAL A 79 3.71 4.80 -1.07
C VAL A 79 4.87 4.25 -1.90
N LYS A 80 5.52 3.23 -1.38
CA LYS A 80 6.66 2.58 -2.04
C LYS A 80 6.51 1.08 -1.96
N GLU A 81 6.73 0.38 -3.07
CA GLU A 81 6.64 -1.08 -3.08
C GLU A 81 7.63 -1.70 -2.10
N ALA A 82 7.11 -2.51 -1.19
CA ALA A 82 7.90 -3.36 -0.30
C ALA A 82 7.93 -4.80 -0.81
N LEU A 83 6.86 -5.24 -1.46
CA LEU A 83 6.77 -6.55 -2.08
C LEU A 83 5.78 -6.50 -3.24
N ASN A 84 6.17 -7.07 -4.38
CA ASN A 84 5.33 -7.19 -5.56
C ASN A 84 5.40 -8.61 -6.07
N THR A 85 4.28 -9.34 -6.03
CA THR A 85 4.25 -10.74 -6.47
C THR A 85 4.41 -10.89 -7.98
N ASP A 86 4.28 -9.79 -8.74
CA ASP A 86 4.56 -9.76 -10.19
C ASP A 86 6.04 -9.53 -10.52
N ASP A 87 6.90 -9.47 -9.52
CA ASP A 87 8.34 -9.33 -9.72
C ASP A 87 8.88 -10.53 -10.50
N PRO A 88 9.79 -10.31 -11.47
CA PRO A 88 10.42 -11.40 -12.20
C PRO A 88 11.12 -12.43 -11.31
N ALA A 89 11.61 -12.02 -10.13
CA ALA A 89 12.19 -12.95 -9.15
C ALA A 89 11.20 -14.03 -8.69
N TYR A 90 9.89 -13.79 -8.85
CA TYR A 90 8.82 -14.74 -8.50
C TYR A 90 8.07 -15.25 -9.74
N GLY A 91 8.65 -15.09 -10.92
CA GLY A 91 8.04 -15.54 -12.18
C GLY A 91 7.03 -14.57 -12.77
N GLY A 92 6.94 -13.35 -12.26
CA GLY A 92 6.02 -12.35 -12.74
C GLY A 92 6.49 -11.59 -13.98
N SER A 93 5.63 -10.71 -14.48
CA SER A 93 5.88 -9.92 -15.69
C SER A 93 6.77 -8.69 -15.45
N GLY A 94 7.01 -8.33 -14.19
CA GLY A 94 7.86 -7.20 -13.83
C GLY A 94 7.17 -5.84 -13.91
N LYS A 95 5.85 -5.81 -13.92
CA LYS A 95 5.09 -4.56 -13.90
C LYS A 95 4.94 -4.08 -12.46
N GLY A 96 4.88 -2.76 -12.29
CA GLY A 96 4.73 -2.17 -10.97
C GLY A 96 5.29 -0.76 -10.90
N ASN A 97 5.62 -0.33 -9.70
CA ASN A 97 6.06 1.03 -9.41
C ASN A 97 7.51 1.00 -8.90
N PRO A 98 8.50 1.25 -9.75
CA PRO A 98 9.91 1.17 -9.33
C PRO A 98 10.32 2.29 -8.37
N ARG A 99 9.52 3.37 -8.30
CA ARG A 99 9.78 4.52 -7.45
C ARG A 99 8.62 4.77 -6.51
N ALA A 100 8.88 5.48 -5.41
CA ALA A 100 7.84 5.95 -4.52
C ALA A 100 6.85 6.84 -5.27
N VAL A 101 5.56 6.67 -4.99
CA VAL A 101 4.49 7.46 -5.59
C VAL A 101 3.93 8.40 -4.53
N ARG A 102 3.95 9.69 -4.81
CA ARG A 102 3.43 10.71 -3.89
C ARG A 102 1.92 10.82 -4.00
N ALA A 103 1.27 10.98 -2.86
CA ALA A 103 -0.14 11.34 -2.81
C ALA A 103 -0.34 12.76 -3.35
N GLN A 104 -1.44 12.94 -4.05
CA GLN A 104 -1.88 14.24 -4.56
C GLN A 104 -3.13 14.67 -3.79
N LYS A 105 -3.32 15.98 -3.66
CA LYS A 105 -4.56 16.51 -3.09
C LYS A 105 -5.68 16.43 -4.12
N GLN A 106 -6.04 15.22 -4.47
CA GLN A 106 -7.11 14.90 -5.41
C GLN A 106 -8.04 13.89 -4.76
N PRO A 107 -9.30 14.26 -4.51
CA PRO A 107 -10.26 13.36 -3.88
C PRO A 107 -10.46 12.07 -4.69
N CYS A 108 -10.57 10.97 -3.97
CA CYS A 108 -10.89 9.66 -4.53
C CYS A 108 -11.77 8.91 -3.53
N GLY A 109 -12.99 8.57 -3.93
CA GLY A 109 -13.96 7.98 -3.02
C GLY A 109 -14.22 8.90 -1.83
N GLN A 110 -14.08 8.38 -0.63
CA GLN A 110 -14.26 9.13 0.61
C GLN A 110 -12.99 9.84 1.12
N PHE A 111 -11.89 9.74 0.38
CA PHE A 111 -10.60 10.27 0.79
C PHE A 111 -10.28 11.57 0.06
N ALA A 112 -9.65 12.50 0.78
CA ALA A 112 -9.26 13.80 0.22
C ALA A 112 -7.97 13.75 -0.60
N TYR A 113 -7.17 12.71 -0.40
CA TYR A 113 -5.90 12.49 -1.10
C TYR A 113 -5.97 11.20 -1.91
N SER A 114 -5.12 11.11 -2.90
CA SER A 114 -5.00 9.89 -3.71
C SER A 114 -3.65 9.80 -4.39
N ALA A 115 -3.29 8.59 -4.80
CA ALA A 115 -2.09 8.33 -5.58
C ALA A 115 -2.46 7.53 -6.83
N SER A 116 -1.80 7.83 -7.95
CA SER A 116 -1.93 7.05 -9.16
C SER A 116 -0.80 6.03 -9.22
N ILE A 117 -1.16 4.75 -9.19
CA ILE A 117 -0.21 3.64 -9.18
C ILE A 117 -0.40 2.74 -10.39
N ALA A 118 0.66 2.05 -10.77
CA ALA A 118 0.56 0.94 -11.71
C ALA A 118 0.17 -0.32 -10.96
N VAL A 119 -0.84 -1.03 -11.45
CA VAL A 119 -1.34 -2.26 -10.84
C VAL A 119 -1.03 -3.42 -11.77
N PRO A 120 -0.12 -4.35 -11.36
CA PRO A 120 0.22 -5.51 -12.16
C PRO A 120 -0.95 -6.50 -12.27
N PRO A 121 -0.94 -7.37 -13.29
CA PRO A 121 -1.98 -8.37 -13.45
C PRO A 121 -1.84 -9.49 -12.41
N LEU A 122 -2.96 -10.05 -11.97
CA LEU A 122 -3.01 -11.26 -11.11
C LEU A 122 -1.99 -11.21 -9.96
N SER A 123 -1.97 -10.09 -9.23
CA SER A 123 -0.90 -9.84 -8.28
C SER A 123 -1.39 -9.20 -7.00
N THR A 124 -0.56 -9.30 -5.98
CA THR A 124 -0.65 -8.50 -4.76
C THR A 124 0.61 -7.68 -4.62
N VAL A 125 0.45 -6.38 -4.42
CA VAL A 125 1.57 -5.48 -4.14
C VAL A 125 1.37 -4.89 -2.76
N ILE A 126 2.40 -4.97 -1.94
CA ILE A 126 2.41 -4.39 -0.60
C ILE A 126 3.35 -3.20 -0.62
N TYR A 127 2.82 -2.05 -0.18
CA TYR A 127 3.54 -0.79 -0.13
C TYR A 127 3.75 -0.36 1.30
N THR A 128 4.91 0.20 1.59
CA THR A 128 5.04 1.05 2.78
C THR A 128 4.33 2.37 2.50
N TYR A 129 3.57 2.86 3.48
CA TYR A 129 2.89 4.15 3.38
C TYR A 129 3.53 5.10 4.39
N THR A 130 4.29 6.05 3.89
CA THR A 130 4.99 7.02 4.72
C THR A 130 4.26 8.35 4.64
N ARG A 131 3.83 8.84 5.79
CA ARG A 131 3.28 10.17 5.94
C ARG A 131 4.36 11.09 6.47
N PRO A 132 4.44 12.36 6.00
CA PRO A 132 5.36 13.30 6.63
C PRO A 132 5.00 13.40 8.10
N GLN A 133 5.99 13.19 8.95
CA GLN A 133 5.81 13.49 10.36
C GLN A 133 5.38 14.95 10.45
N ARG A 134 4.26 15.22 11.13
CA ARG A 134 4.05 16.57 11.62
C ARG A 134 5.33 16.92 12.35
N ARG A 135 6.12 17.82 11.77
CA ARG A 135 7.08 18.56 12.58
C ARG A 135 6.27 19.06 13.76
N ALA A 136 6.62 18.58 14.96
CA ALA A 136 6.15 19.22 16.18
C ALA A 136 6.26 20.69 15.88
N LYS A 137 5.13 21.40 15.88
CA LYS A 137 5.15 22.85 15.65
C LYS A 137 6.27 23.34 16.55
N ARG A 138 7.40 23.71 15.95
CA ARG A 138 8.38 24.47 16.68
C ARG A 138 7.57 25.56 17.31
N ASN A 139 7.55 25.55 18.61
CA ASN A 139 6.86 26.58 19.35
C ASN A 139 7.65 27.86 19.08
N ILE A 140 7.28 28.54 18.00
CA ILE A 140 7.96 29.75 17.54
C ILE A 140 7.88 30.83 18.63
N ASN A 141 6.96 30.65 19.57
CA ASN A 141 6.74 31.52 20.72
C ASN A 141 7.52 31.06 21.93
N ASN A 142 8.34 30.06 21.83
CA ASN A 142 9.23 29.67 22.90
C ASN A 142 10.57 30.35 22.67
N PRO A 143 10.87 31.41 23.47
CA PRO A 143 12.18 32.02 23.36
C PRO A 143 13.28 31.02 23.60
#